data_aea27d4ff2223e93fc297c0b06156c74
#
_entry.id   aea27d4ff2223e93fc297c0b06156c74
#
_cell.length_a   1.000
_cell.length_b   1.000
_cell.length_c   1.000
_cell.angle_alpha   90.00
_cell.angle_beta   90.00
_cell.angle_gamma   90.00
#
_symmetry.space_group_name_H-M   'P 1'
#
loop_
_entity.id
_entity.type
_entity.pdbx_description
1 polymer ?
#
loop_
_entity_poly.entity_id
_entity_poly.type
_entity_poly.pdbx_seq_one_letter_code
_entity_poly.pdbx_strand_id
1 'polypeptide(L)'
;MNEEKRIEQDQKGTYNWNMIVALTLIPVIGVFGTGIYVYYQGIVWQEPIMLFILWFLSGMGITMGYHRLFAHKAYKTNSFVEWVLMIFGSMALENTILKWCSDHRIHHTKAETKEDPYSITEGFWHAHIGWIVKNGPDENNRVRGVKDLRSKSAIKFQNKHYFTIGIIGGFIIPMAIGFIYGRPMGALLWAGFLRLSIVHHATFFINSMCHYFGRQTYDINSTARDSWFVSWFTFGEGYHNYHHKFQWDYRNGVKWFAYDPSKWIIKGLSFVGITYDLKQVKQHVIEQNKLNNLKFQLFEMFKTSSDKLKMMYQNKAEKLSEKSEHLFYLWSEMELKYAEQLSKGTSKNKELMKRLHAERKKYKAQLNSIRIDVINMMTLMKRQKRQSSLI
;
A
#
# COMPACT_ATOMS: atom_id res chain seq x y z
N MET A 1 28.30 12.16 35.48
CA MET A 1 27.36 12.36 34.36
C MET A 1 26.10 11.65 34.79
N ASN A 2 25.02 12.42 35.14
CA ASN A 2 23.81 11.87 35.73
C ASN A 2 23.09 10.90 34.78
N GLU A 3 22.49 9.87 35.36
CA GLU A 3 21.72 8.83 34.62
C GLU A 3 20.64 9.46 33.68
N GLU A 4 20.04 10.57 34.06
CA GLU A 4 19.12 11.37 33.21
C GLU A 4 19.81 11.89 31.95
N LYS A 5 21.05 12.40 32.02
CA LYS A 5 21.79 12.84 30.82
C LYS A 5 22.23 11.67 29.93
N ARG A 6 22.37 10.48 30.49
CA ARG A 6 22.66 9.26 29.75
C ARG A 6 21.42 8.77 29.03
N ILE A 7 20.24 8.84 29.67
CA ILE A 7 18.96 8.51 29.08
C ILE A 7 18.58 9.55 28.00
N GLU A 8 18.85 10.84 28.19
CA GLU A 8 18.67 11.88 27.16
C GLU A 8 19.64 11.75 25.99
N GLN A 9 20.89 11.30 26.22
CA GLN A 9 21.86 11.03 25.15
C GLN A 9 21.53 9.74 24.38
N ASP A 10 21.02 8.71 25.04
CA ASP A 10 20.51 7.48 24.39
C ASP A 10 19.20 7.71 23.64
N GLN A 11 18.43 8.77 23.96
CA GLN A 11 17.24 9.19 23.22
C GLN A 11 17.55 10.08 22.01
N LYS A 12 18.72 10.70 21.93
CA LYS A 12 19.21 11.36 20.71
C LYS A 12 19.77 10.31 19.78
N GLY A 13 18.89 9.70 18.98
CA GLY A 13 19.28 8.72 17.97
C GLY A 13 20.47 9.19 17.16
N THR A 14 21.49 8.34 17.06
CA THR A 14 22.67 8.61 16.24
C THR A 14 22.28 8.57 14.76
N TYR A 15 22.91 9.41 13.92
CA TYR A 15 22.68 9.38 12.49
C TYR A 15 23.42 8.22 11.81
N ASN A 16 22.75 7.55 10.88
CA ASN A 16 23.36 6.56 10.01
C ASN A 16 24.00 7.25 8.80
N TRP A 17 25.26 7.64 8.96
CA TRP A 17 26.01 8.36 7.94
C TRP A 17 26.11 7.60 6.61
N ASN A 18 26.22 6.27 6.65
CA ASN A 18 26.24 5.45 5.42
C ASN A 18 24.93 5.59 4.64
N MET A 19 23.79 5.59 5.33
CA MET A 19 22.49 5.79 4.69
C MET A 19 22.32 7.23 4.20
N ILE A 20 22.76 8.23 4.97
CA ILE A 20 22.73 9.63 4.52
C ILE A 20 23.51 9.79 3.23
N VAL A 21 24.74 9.29 3.18
CA VAL A 21 25.61 9.36 1.98
C VAL A 21 24.95 8.62 0.81
N ALA A 22 24.49 7.40 1.00
CA ALA A 22 23.86 6.62 -0.05
C ALA A 22 22.59 7.29 -0.60
N LEU A 23 21.67 7.71 0.28
CA LEU A 23 20.39 8.33 -0.09
C LEU A 23 20.55 9.77 -0.63
N THR A 24 21.72 10.38 -0.47
CA THR A 24 22.07 11.66 -1.12
C THR A 24 22.74 11.42 -2.46
N LEU A 25 23.78 10.55 -2.51
CA LEU A 25 24.53 10.33 -3.75
C LEU A 25 23.73 9.64 -4.84
N ILE A 26 22.86 8.69 -4.51
CA ILE A 26 22.04 7.98 -5.49
C ILE A 26 21.17 8.95 -6.30
N PRO A 27 20.34 9.83 -5.72
CA PRO A 27 19.55 10.77 -6.51
C PRO A 27 20.41 11.89 -7.14
N VAL A 28 21.51 12.33 -6.51
CA VAL A 28 22.42 13.30 -7.14
C VAL A 28 23.03 12.72 -8.42
N ILE A 29 23.61 11.54 -8.38
CA ILE A 29 24.14 10.86 -9.56
C ILE A 29 23.01 10.52 -10.55
N GLY A 30 21.89 10.00 -10.04
CA GLY A 30 20.75 9.59 -10.86
C GLY A 30 20.14 10.76 -11.64
N VAL A 31 19.85 11.87 -10.98
CA VAL A 31 19.17 13.02 -11.60
C VAL A 31 20.17 13.91 -12.34
N PHE A 32 21.16 14.43 -11.62
CA PHE A 32 22.11 15.40 -12.22
C PHE A 32 23.12 14.70 -13.13
N GLY A 33 23.64 13.51 -12.74
CA GLY A 33 24.55 12.74 -13.60
C GLY A 33 23.89 12.31 -14.91
N THR A 34 22.65 11.81 -14.87
CA THR A 34 21.89 11.52 -16.10
C THR A 34 21.60 12.78 -16.90
N GLY A 35 21.21 13.89 -16.26
CA GLY A 35 20.97 15.15 -16.95
C GLY A 35 22.21 15.69 -17.67
N ILE A 36 23.36 15.69 -17.01
CA ILE A 36 24.65 16.08 -17.61
C ILE A 36 25.01 15.15 -18.77
N TYR A 37 24.88 13.84 -18.56
CA TYR A 37 25.15 12.85 -19.60
C TYR A 37 24.27 13.07 -20.84
N VAL A 38 22.97 13.29 -20.65
CA VAL A 38 22.02 13.58 -21.72
C VAL A 38 22.38 14.87 -22.46
N TYR A 39 22.82 15.91 -21.75
CA TYR A 39 23.22 17.16 -22.37
C TYR A 39 24.40 16.99 -23.36
N TYR A 40 25.41 16.17 -23.00
CA TYR A 40 26.60 15.96 -23.84
C TYR A 40 26.45 14.83 -24.88
N GLN A 41 25.69 13.79 -24.55
CA GLN A 41 25.63 12.57 -25.34
C GLN A 41 24.28 12.34 -26.04
N GLY A 42 23.28 13.16 -25.75
CA GLY A 42 21.92 12.96 -26.20
C GLY A 42 21.25 11.73 -25.56
N ILE A 43 20.05 11.39 -26.04
CA ILE A 43 19.27 10.24 -25.60
C ILE A 43 19.20 9.22 -26.72
N VAL A 44 19.39 7.94 -26.39
CA VAL A 44 19.04 6.82 -27.27
C VAL A 44 17.89 6.03 -26.62
N TRP A 45 16.97 5.50 -27.42
CA TRP A 45 15.72 4.91 -26.96
C TRP A 45 15.91 3.72 -25.98
N GLN A 46 17.05 3.02 -26.07
CA GLN A 46 17.39 1.89 -25.21
C GLN A 46 17.49 2.30 -23.72
N GLU A 47 18.00 3.50 -23.44
CA GLU A 47 18.24 3.99 -22.08
C GLU A 47 16.92 4.20 -21.28
N PRO A 48 15.96 5.02 -21.76
CA PRO A 48 14.68 5.18 -21.05
C PRO A 48 13.82 3.91 -21.05
N ILE A 49 13.89 3.06 -22.09
CA ILE A 49 13.17 1.77 -22.08
C ILE A 49 13.75 0.84 -21.00
N MET A 50 15.07 0.74 -20.87
CA MET A 50 15.69 -0.07 -19.84
C MET A 50 15.40 0.44 -18.44
N LEU A 51 15.41 1.78 -18.24
CA LEU A 51 14.95 2.38 -16.99
C LEU A 51 13.52 1.92 -16.67
N PHE A 52 12.59 2.07 -17.63
CA PHE A 52 11.18 1.72 -17.42
C PHE A 52 10.99 0.23 -17.09
N ILE A 53 11.65 -0.67 -17.84
CA ILE A 53 11.57 -2.12 -17.59
C ILE A 53 12.08 -2.47 -16.19
N LEU A 54 13.27 -1.97 -15.82
CA LEU A 54 13.86 -2.30 -14.52
C LEU A 54 13.16 -1.60 -13.36
N TRP A 55 12.62 -0.41 -13.56
CA TRP A 55 11.73 0.24 -12.60
C TRP A 55 10.47 -0.59 -12.35
N PHE A 56 9.81 -1.04 -13.42
CA PHE A 56 8.63 -1.90 -13.34
C PHE A 56 8.93 -3.23 -12.64
N LEU A 57 10.01 -3.93 -13.03
CA LEU A 57 10.39 -5.21 -12.44
C LEU A 57 10.77 -5.07 -10.96
N SER A 58 11.56 -4.06 -10.60
CA SER A 58 11.91 -3.79 -9.19
C SER A 58 10.67 -3.45 -8.37
N GLY A 59 9.79 -2.59 -8.90
CA GLY A 59 8.52 -2.27 -8.28
C GLY A 59 7.62 -3.49 -8.08
N MET A 60 7.49 -4.36 -9.09
CA MET A 60 6.74 -5.62 -8.94
C MET A 60 7.39 -6.54 -7.91
N GLY A 61 8.71 -6.61 -7.83
CA GLY A 61 9.44 -7.34 -6.79
C GLY A 61 9.09 -6.87 -5.38
N ILE A 62 8.93 -5.55 -5.18
CA ILE A 62 8.49 -4.97 -3.91
C ILE A 62 6.99 -5.21 -3.70
N THR A 63 6.11 -4.76 -4.61
CA THR A 63 4.66 -4.77 -4.36
C THR A 63 4.07 -6.18 -4.37
N MET A 64 4.36 -7.00 -5.39
CA MET A 64 3.87 -8.38 -5.44
C MET A 64 4.67 -9.29 -4.50
N GLY A 65 6.01 -9.14 -4.44
CA GLY A 65 6.90 -9.99 -3.66
C GLY A 65 6.94 -9.63 -2.19
N TYR A 66 7.73 -8.62 -1.83
CA TYR A 66 7.98 -8.26 -0.42
C TYR A 66 6.68 -7.95 0.31
N HIS A 67 5.83 -7.13 -0.28
CA HIS A 67 4.62 -6.62 0.34
C HIS A 67 3.49 -7.67 0.37
N ARG A 68 2.87 -8.00 -0.78
CA ARG A 68 1.66 -8.82 -0.81
C ARG A 68 1.92 -10.32 -0.58
N LEU A 69 3.03 -10.86 -1.10
CA LEU A 69 3.34 -12.29 -0.93
C LEU A 69 3.97 -12.58 0.43
N PHE A 70 5.09 -11.91 0.76
CA PHE A 70 5.85 -12.26 1.96
C PHE A 70 5.37 -11.56 3.22
N ALA A 71 5.06 -10.25 3.20
CA ALA A 71 4.59 -9.56 4.39
C ALA A 71 3.15 -9.93 4.75
N HIS A 72 2.20 -9.79 3.82
CA HIS A 72 0.77 -9.96 4.07
C HIS A 72 0.22 -11.34 3.77
N LYS A 73 0.95 -12.19 3.05
CA LYS A 73 0.48 -13.53 2.63
C LYS A 73 -0.88 -13.46 1.93
N ALA A 74 -1.05 -12.43 1.10
CA ALA A 74 -2.30 -12.12 0.42
C ALA A 74 -2.65 -13.13 -0.69
N TYR A 75 -1.67 -13.87 -1.16
CA TYR A 75 -1.80 -14.97 -2.12
C TYR A 75 -0.65 -15.97 -1.93
N LYS A 76 -0.73 -17.11 -2.63
CA LYS A 76 0.35 -18.10 -2.72
C LYS A 76 0.83 -18.24 -4.16
N THR A 77 2.06 -18.72 -4.33
CA THR A 77 2.66 -18.99 -5.63
C THR A 77 3.67 -20.15 -5.53
N ASN A 78 4.21 -20.57 -6.67
CA ASN A 78 5.27 -21.58 -6.74
C ASN A 78 6.66 -20.97 -6.44
N SER A 79 7.63 -21.84 -6.17
CA SER A 79 8.99 -21.41 -5.81
C SER A 79 9.68 -20.60 -6.91
N PHE A 80 9.42 -20.89 -8.21
CA PHE A 80 10.02 -20.13 -9.30
C PHE A 80 9.66 -18.65 -9.24
N VAL A 81 8.35 -18.33 -9.05
CA VAL A 81 7.90 -16.95 -8.92
C VAL A 81 8.43 -16.31 -7.64
N GLU A 82 8.54 -17.05 -6.51
CA GLU A 82 9.19 -16.54 -5.31
C GLU A 82 10.63 -16.09 -5.58
N TRP A 83 11.42 -16.88 -6.34
CA TRP A 83 12.78 -16.51 -6.72
C TRP A 83 12.83 -15.30 -7.63
N VAL A 84 11.96 -15.23 -8.64
CA VAL A 84 11.88 -14.10 -9.57
C VAL A 84 11.56 -12.80 -8.83
N LEU A 85 10.53 -12.82 -7.96
CA LEU A 85 10.14 -11.65 -7.18
C LEU A 85 11.20 -11.24 -6.15
N MET A 86 11.91 -12.22 -5.56
CA MET A 86 13.03 -11.98 -4.67
C MET A 86 14.18 -11.27 -5.38
N ILE A 87 14.56 -11.73 -6.58
CA ILE A 87 15.65 -11.11 -7.35
C ILE A 87 15.29 -9.66 -7.70
N PHE A 88 14.12 -9.44 -8.30
CA PHE A 88 13.71 -8.09 -8.69
C PHE A 88 13.48 -7.16 -7.51
N GLY A 89 12.92 -7.64 -6.40
CA GLY A 89 12.77 -6.86 -5.18
C GLY A 89 14.12 -6.47 -4.57
N SER A 90 15.13 -7.35 -4.62
CA SER A 90 16.49 -7.03 -4.16
C SER A 90 17.16 -5.92 -4.97
N MET A 91 16.80 -5.77 -6.25
CA MET A 91 17.30 -4.68 -7.10
C MET A 91 16.80 -3.29 -6.68
N ALA A 92 15.76 -3.21 -5.85
CA ALA A 92 15.28 -1.97 -5.26
C ALA A 92 16.19 -1.46 -4.13
N LEU A 93 17.07 -2.29 -3.59
CA LEU A 93 17.96 -1.98 -2.46
C LEU A 93 17.22 -1.36 -1.24
N GLU A 94 16.01 -1.87 -0.95
CA GLU A 94 15.17 -1.48 0.18
C GLU A 94 15.32 -2.42 1.40
N ASN A 95 16.45 -3.06 1.56
CA ASN A 95 16.78 -4.02 2.61
C ASN A 95 16.43 -5.49 2.26
N THR A 96 16.80 -6.41 3.16
CA THR A 96 16.47 -7.83 3.02
C THR A 96 14.96 -8.06 3.21
N ILE A 97 14.41 -9.11 2.60
CA ILE A 97 12.99 -9.51 2.79
C ILE A 97 12.66 -9.66 4.27
N LEU A 98 13.57 -10.23 5.06
CA LEU A 98 13.33 -10.42 6.51
C LEU A 98 13.20 -9.09 7.24
N LYS A 99 14.08 -8.12 6.99
CA LYS A 99 14.04 -6.80 7.64
C LYS A 99 12.85 -6.00 7.13
N TRP A 100 12.66 -5.92 5.82
CA TRP A 100 11.55 -5.21 5.19
C TRP A 100 10.18 -5.71 5.68
N CYS A 101 9.95 -7.03 5.66
CA CYS A 101 8.69 -7.61 6.13
C CYS A 101 8.49 -7.46 7.64
N SER A 102 9.58 -7.48 8.43
CA SER A 102 9.52 -7.22 9.85
C SER A 102 9.01 -5.81 10.14
N ASP A 103 9.67 -4.81 9.55
CA ASP A 103 9.30 -3.40 9.74
C ASP A 103 7.87 -3.13 9.27
N HIS A 104 7.49 -3.68 8.12
CA HIS A 104 6.17 -3.51 7.56
C HIS A 104 5.05 -4.17 8.40
N ARG A 105 5.30 -5.37 8.95
CA ARG A 105 4.34 -6.01 9.88
C ARG A 105 4.23 -5.24 11.20
N ILE A 106 5.33 -4.67 11.70
CA ILE A 106 5.31 -3.79 12.88
C ILE A 106 4.50 -2.54 12.57
N HIS A 107 4.74 -1.89 11.43
CA HIS A 107 3.96 -0.74 10.99
C HIS A 107 2.45 -1.02 11.00
N HIS A 108 1.98 -2.10 10.38
CA HIS A 108 0.56 -2.44 10.38
C HIS A 108 -0.03 -2.75 11.75
N THR A 109 0.75 -3.30 12.67
CA THR A 109 0.28 -3.63 14.03
C THR A 109 0.38 -2.46 15.00
N LYS A 110 1.26 -1.50 14.73
CA LYS A 110 1.62 -0.38 15.59
C LYS A 110 1.50 0.97 14.89
N ALA A 111 0.77 1.02 13.77
CA ALA A 111 0.60 2.23 12.98
C ALA A 111 0.26 3.44 13.88
N GLU A 112 0.92 4.57 13.59
CA GLU A 112 0.69 5.85 14.29
C GLU A 112 1.08 5.86 15.78
N THR A 113 1.85 4.87 16.24
CA THR A 113 2.45 4.85 17.59
C THR A 113 3.97 5.08 17.53
N LYS A 114 4.61 5.24 18.68
CA LYS A 114 6.07 5.35 18.79
C LYS A 114 6.83 4.07 18.40
N GLU A 115 6.14 2.95 18.34
CA GLU A 115 6.73 1.66 17.94
C GLU A 115 6.69 1.46 16.41
N ASP A 116 5.96 2.30 15.67
CA ASP A 116 5.91 2.29 14.21
C ASP A 116 7.24 2.84 13.66
N PRO A 117 8.00 2.05 12.87
CA PRO A 117 9.32 2.47 12.38
C PRO A 117 9.32 3.76 11.59
N TYR A 118 8.24 4.03 10.84
CA TYR A 118 8.10 5.19 9.96
C TYR A 118 6.80 5.96 10.20
N SER A 119 6.48 6.12 11.49
CA SER A 119 5.25 6.81 11.92
C SER A 119 5.14 8.21 11.35
N ILE A 120 3.99 8.51 10.72
CA ILE A 120 3.67 9.85 10.24
C ILE A 120 3.48 10.85 11.40
N THR A 121 3.24 10.37 12.62
CA THR A 121 3.11 11.23 13.81
C THR A 121 4.42 11.91 14.19
N GLU A 122 5.57 11.35 13.78
CA GLU A 122 6.89 11.96 13.88
C GLU A 122 7.16 13.02 12.78
N GLY A 123 6.20 13.22 11.88
CA GLY A 123 6.23 14.21 10.80
C GLY A 123 6.50 13.64 9.42
N PHE A 124 6.13 14.44 8.40
CA PHE A 124 6.22 14.05 6.99
C PHE A 124 7.64 13.60 6.58
N TRP A 125 8.66 14.36 6.93
CA TRP A 125 10.03 14.04 6.56
C TRP A 125 10.59 12.84 7.30
N HIS A 126 10.13 12.59 8.54
CA HIS A 126 10.46 11.36 9.25
C HIS A 126 9.91 10.16 8.50
N ALA A 127 8.60 10.15 8.20
CA ALA A 127 7.96 9.05 7.48
C ALA A 127 8.53 8.86 6.07
N HIS A 128 8.97 9.94 5.40
CA HIS A 128 9.55 9.86 4.05
C HIS A 128 10.94 9.22 4.06
N ILE A 129 11.89 9.78 4.79
CA ILE A 129 13.30 9.39 4.74
C ILE A 129 13.97 9.36 6.12
N GLY A 130 13.47 10.14 7.08
CA GLY A 130 14.12 10.35 8.38
C GLY A 130 14.32 9.06 9.17
N TRP A 131 13.36 8.13 9.07
CA TRP A 131 13.43 6.82 9.75
C TRP A 131 14.56 5.92 9.26
N ILE A 132 15.09 6.14 8.04
CA ILE A 132 16.21 5.37 7.47
C ILE A 132 17.56 5.96 7.92
N VAL A 133 17.62 7.29 8.08
CA VAL A 133 18.86 8.01 8.39
C VAL A 133 19.10 8.22 9.87
N LYS A 134 18.09 7.95 10.73
CA LYS A 134 18.24 7.95 12.18
C LYS A 134 18.30 6.50 12.70
N ASN A 135 19.37 6.18 13.43
CA ASN A 135 19.45 4.89 14.13
C ASN A 135 18.47 4.92 15.31
N GLY A 136 17.51 4.02 15.34
CA GLY A 136 16.71 3.79 16.54
C GLY A 136 17.51 3.01 17.61
N PRO A 137 17.09 3.04 18.88
CA PRO A 137 17.86 2.48 20.00
C PRO A 137 18.14 0.96 19.94
N ASP A 138 17.72 0.22 18.93
CA ASP A 138 17.91 -1.24 18.83
C ASP A 138 17.79 -1.78 17.39
N GLU A 139 18.21 -1.03 16.38
CA GLU A 139 17.94 -1.37 14.98
C GLU A 139 18.52 -2.72 14.52
N ASN A 140 19.67 -3.13 15.04
CA ASN A 140 20.33 -4.36 14.61
C ASN A 140 19.65 -5.65 15.10
N ASN A 141 18.73 -5.57 16.09
CA ASN A 141 18.05 -6.74 16.67
C ASN A 141 16.56 -6.84 16.32
N ARG A 142 16.00 -5.95 15.49
CA ARG A 142 14.53 -5.83 15.28
C ARG A 142 13.96 -6.64 14.12
N VAL A 143 14.49 -7.81 13.80
CA VAL A 143 13.80 -8.71 12.86
C VAL A 143 12.81 -9.59 13.65
N ARG A 144 11.57 -9.10 13.80
CA ARG A 144 10.48 -9.74 14.59
C ARG A 144 9.29 -10.10 13.68
N GLY A 145 8.47 -11.04 14.12
CA GLY A 145 7.20 -11.36 13.43
C GLY A 145 7.33 -12.08 12.08
N VAL A 146 8.54 -12.57 11.71
CA VAL A 146 8.82 -13.17 10.39
C VAL A 146 9.38 -14.60 10.48
N LYS A 147 9.05 -15.35 11.54
CA LYS A 147 9.50 -16.74 11.72
C LYS A 147 9.13 -17.63 10.52
N ASP A 148 7.96 -17.42 9.96
CA ASP A 148 7.41 -18.10 8.78
C ASP A 148 8.24 -17.91 7.50
N LEU A 149 9.01 -16.82 7.41
CA LEU A 149 9.84 -16.51 6.25
C LEU A 149 11.24 -17.14 6.34
N ARG A 150 11.73 -17.39 7.55
CA ARG A 150 13.10 -17.87 7.78
C ARG A 150 13.37 -19.27 7.23
N SER A 151 12.32 -20.09 6.99
CA SER A 151 12.47 -21.44 6.43
C SER A 151 12.60 -21.46 4.90
N LYS A 152 12.14 -20.42 4.20
CA LYS A 152 12.10 -20.37 2.74
C LYS A 152 13.51 -20.25 2.14
N SER A 153 13.84 -21.11 1.15
CA SER A 153 15.17 -21.15 0.51
C SER A 153 15.53 -19.85 -0.20
N ALA A 154 14.60 -19.27 -0.97
CA ALA A 154 14.83 -17.99 -1.64
C ALA A 154 15.17 -16.87 -0.65
N ILE A 155 14.46 -16.81 0.49
CA ILE A 155 14.68 -15.77 1.50
C ILE A 155 16.02 -15.98 2.24
N LYS A 156 16.38 -17.22 2.56
CA LYS A 156 17.71 -17.52 3.13
C LYS A 156 18.83 -17.09 2.19
N PHE A 157 18.69 -17.41 0.91
CA PHE A 157 19.67 -17.04 -0.12
C PHE A 157 19.76 -15.52 -0.23
N GLN A 158 18.63 -14.83 -0.36
CA GLN A 158 18.56 -13.38 -0.44
C GLN A 158 19.18 -12.70 0.79
N ASN A 159 18.85 -13.17 1.99
CA ASN A 159 19.40 -12.58 3.22
C ASN A 159 20.95 -12.65 3.28
N LYS A 160 21.55 -13.69 2.68
CA LYS A 160 23.00 -13.84 2.59
C LYS A 160 23.62 -13.02 1.46
N HIS A 161 22.93 -12.91 0.31
CA HIS A 161 23.48 -12.35 -0.94
C HIS A 161 22.79 -11.06 -1.40
N TYR A 162 22.09 -10.39 -0.48
CA TYR A 162 21.23 -9.23 -0.79
C TYR A 162 21.94 -8.15 -1.61
N PHE A 163 23.09 -7.65 -1.12
CA PHE A 163 23.87 -6.63 -1.82
C PHE A 163 24.39 -7.11 -3.17
N THR A 164 24.87 -8.35 -3.23
CA THR A 164 25.37 -8.95 -4.49
C THR A 164 24.27 -8.98 -5.53
N ILE A 165 23.07 -9.45 -5.18
CA ILE A 165 21.91 -9.49 -6.11
C ILE A 165 21.52 -8.06 -6.54
N GLY A 166 21.45 -7.13 -5.57
CA GLY A 166 21.06 -5.74 -5.86
C GLY A 166 22.06 -5.02 -6.77
N ILE A 167 23.36 -5.18 -6.51
CA ILE A 167 24.42 -4.54 -7.32
C ILE A 167 24.54 -5.19 -8.69
N ILE A 168 24.58 -6.52 -8.76
CA ILE A 168 24.67 -7.20 -10.08
C ILE A 168 23.43 -6.90 -10.90
N GLY A 169 22.23 -7.12 -10.37
CA GLY A 169 20.98 -6.94 -11.12
C GLY A 169 20.66 -5.47 -11.41
N GLY A 170 20.92 -4.59 -10.44
CA GLY A 170 20.54 -3.18 -10.52
C GLY A 170 21.53 -2.26 -11.24
N PHE A 171 22.81 -2.66 -11.36
CA PHE A 171 23.87 -1.81 -11.91
C PHE A 171 24.75 -2.53 -12.93
N ILE A 172 25.32 -3.71 -12.60
CA ILE A 172 26.27 -4.39 -13.47
C ILE A 172 25.59 -4.91 -14.75
N ILE A 173 24.43 -5.58 -14.61
CA ILE A 173 23.69 -6.07 -15.78
C ILE A 173 23.24 -4.93 -16.72
N PRO A 174 22.62 -3.84 -16.24
CA PRO A 174 22.33 -2.69 -17.08
C PRO A 174 23.55 -2.13 -17.82
N MET A 175 24.66 -1.95 -17.11
CA MET A 175 25.91 -1.49 -17.72
C MET A 175 26.45 -2.45 -18.77
N ALA A 176 26.40 -3.76 -18.52
CA ALA A 176 26.80 -4.80 -19.48
C ALA A 176 25.92 -4.78 -20.74
N ILE A 177 24.60 -4.60 -20.58
CA ILE A 177 23.69 -4.39 -21.72
C ILE A 177 24.08 -3.11 -22.50
N GLY A 178 24.48 -2.06 -21.78
CA GLY A 178 24.95 -0.81 -22.36
C GLY A 178 26.16 -0.97 -23.29
N PHE A 179 27.06 -1.89 -23.01
CA PHE A 179 28.18 -2.21 -23.91
C PHE A 179 27.71 -2.73 -25.27
N ILE A 180 26.58 -3.44 -25.35
CA ILE A 180 26.05 -4.00 -26.58
C ILE A 180 25.69 -2.89 -27.58
N TYR A 181 25.22 -1.73 -27.10
CA TYR A 181 24.89 -0.59 -27.96
C TYR A 181 25.85 0.62 -27.77
N GLY A 182 27.04 0.37 -27.22
CA GLY A 182 28.13 1.33 -27.13
C GLY A 182 27.94 2.44 -26.09
N ARG A 183 27.00 2.33 -25.15
CA ARG A 183 26.71 3.38 -24.15
C ARG A 183 26.59 2.84 -22.71
N PRO A 184 27.63 2.18 -22.17
CA PRO A 184 27.56 1.56 -20.85
C PRO A 184 27.30 2.55 -19.72
N MET A 185 27.85 3.78 -19.80
CA MET A 185 27.63 4.83 -18.81
C MET A 185 26.20 5.34 -18.83
N GLY A 186 25.61 5.54 -20.03
CA GLY A 186 24.19 5.91 -20.14
C GLY A 186 23.29 4.86 -19.54
N ALA A 187 23.51 3.58 -19.84
CA ALA A 187 22.79 2.47 -19.24
C ALA A 187 22.89 2.44 -17.72
N LEU A 188 24.07 2.65 -17.16
CA LEU A 188 24.31 2.71 -15.72
C LEU A 188 23.58 3.89 -15.07
N LEU A 189 23.63 5.06 -15.67
CA LEU A 189 22.99 6.26 -15.15
C LEU A 189 21.46 6.15 -15.18
N TRP A 190 20.88 5.78 -16.32
CA TRP A 190 19.44 5.67 -16.48
C TRP A 190 18.86 4.49 -15.68
N ALA A 191 19.33 3.29 -15.91
CA ALA A 191 18.74 2.07 -15.38
C ALA A 191 19.31 1.64 -14.02
N GLY A 192 20.47 2.16 -13.63
CA GLY A 192 21.04 2.01 -12.28
C GLY A 192 20.58 3.12 -11.35
N PHE A 193 21.22 4.28 -11.42
CA PHE A 193 21.06 5.35 -10.42
C PHE A 193 19.72 6.09 -10.51
N LEU A 194 19.29 6.54 -11.70
CA LEU A 194 18.02 7.26 -11.86
C LEU A 194 16.83 6.36 -11.53
N ARG A 195 16.84 5.12 -12.03
CA ARG A 195 15.82 4.12 -11.68
C ARG A 195 15.74 3.91 -10.16
N LEU A 196 16.87 3.73 -9.49
CA LEU A 196 16.90 3.47 -8.05
C LEU A 196 16.37 4.67 -7.27
N SER A 197 16.71 5.89 -7.69
CA SER A 197 16.16 7.12 -7.11
C SER A 197 14.64 7.16 -7.21
N ILE A 198 14.09 6.83 -8.39
CA ILE A 198 12.63 6.80 -8.61
C ILE A 198 11.97 5.74 -7.72
N VAL A 199 12.53 4.53 -7.64
CA VAL A 199 11.99 3.44 -6.81
C VAL A 199 11.96 3.85 -5.34
N HIS A 200 13.06 4.36 -4.79
CA HIS A 200 13.15 4.78 -3.40
C HIS A 200 12.12 5.85 -3.06
N HIS A 201 12.09 6.95 -3.81
CA HIS A 201 11.16 8.03 -3.51
C HIS A 201 9.70 7.62 -3.74
N ALA A 202 9.39 6.77 -4.73
CA ALA A 202 8.06 6.20 -4.90
C ALA A 202 7.62 5.42 -3.65
N THR A 203 8.48 4.53 -3.13
CA THR A 203 8.21 3.76 -1.91
C THR A 203 8.07 4.67 -0.69
N PHE A 204 8.97 5.65 -0.51
CA PHE A 204 8.93 6.58 0.62
C PHE A 204 7.65 7.45 0.60
N PHE A 205 7.12 7.80 -0.58
CA PHE A 205 5.87 8.52 -0.71
C PHE A 205 4.65 7.71 -0.22
N ILE A 206 4.71 6.39 -0.21
CA ILE A 206 3.64 5.57 0.38
C ILE A 206 3.52 5.91 1.87
N ASN A 207 4.64 5.95 2.60
CA ASN A 207 4.66 6.21 4.03
C ASN A 207 4.38 7.69 4.38
N SER A 208 4.72 8.63 3.51
CA SER A 208 4.56 10.07 3.76
C SER A 208 3.32 10.64 3.07
N MET A 209 3.27 10.67 1.73
CA MET A 209 2.16 11.30 0.99
C MET A 209 0.83 10.57 1.19
N CYS A 210 0.82 9.23 1.25
CA CYS A 210 -0.42 8.49 1.45
C CYS A 210 -0.92 8.51 2.90
N HIS A 211 -0.20 9.14 3.82
CA HIS A 211 -0.70 9.50 5.16
C HIS A 211 -1.09 10.99 5.28
N TYR A 212 -0.81 11.79 4.24
CA TYR A 212 -1.07 13.23 4.25
C TYR A 212 -2.13 13.66 3.21
N PHE A 213 -2.06 13.10 1.98
CA PHE A 213 -2.91 13.48 0.86
C PHE A 213 -3.74 12.31 0.34
N GLY A 214 -5.05 12.53 0.15
CA GLY A 214 -5.96 11.54 -0.39
C GLY A 214 -7.24 11.41 0.42
N ARG A 215 -7.93 10.27 0.28
CA ARG A 215 -9.24 10.03 0.88
C ARG A 215 -9.20 8.89 1.90
N GLN A 216 -9.83 9.11 3.05
CA GLN A 216 -10.08 8.06 4.06
C GLN A 216 -11.46 7.46 3.81
N THR A 217 -11.54 6.51 2.88
CA THR A 217 -12.81 5.94 2.42
C THR A 217 -13.30 4.79 3.31
N TYR A 218 -12.37 4.02 3.89
CA TYR A 218 -12.66 2.76 4.58
C TYR A 218 -12.42 2.83 6.08
N ASP A 219 -11.46 3.66 6.50
CA ASP A 219 -11.14 3.88 7.91
C ASP A 219 -10.71 5.32 8.14
N ILE A 220 -11.54 6.07 8.89
CA ILE A 220 -11.25 7.46 9.24
C ILE A 220 -10.32 7.58 10.45
N ASN A 221 -10.20 6.53 11.26
CA ASN A 221 -9.36 6.53 12.44
C ASN A 221 -7.87 6.33 12.10
N SER A 222 -7.57 5.82 10.91
CA SER A 222 -6.21 5.74 10.39
C SER A 222 -5.85 7.00 9.61
N THR A 223 -4.63 7.49 9.71
CA THR A 223 -4.11 8.59 8.88
C THR A 223 -3.91 8.17 7.43
N ALA A 224 -3.80 6.86 7.14
CA ALA A 224 -3.65 6.35 5.79
C ALA A 224 -4.77 6.82 4.84
N ARG A 225 -4.43 7.17 3.60
CA ARG A 225 -5.32 7.75 2.60
C ARG A 225 -5.15 7.07 1.24
N ASP A 226 -6.24 6.99 0.48
CA ASP A 226 -6.20 6.53 -0.89
C ASP A 226 -5.84 7.68 -1.83
N SER A 227 -4.71 7.56 -2.52
CA SER A 227 -4.23 8.46 -3.55
C SER A 227 -4.05 7.71 -4.88
N TRP A 228 -4.93 7.98 -5.86
CA TRP A 228 -4.80 7.42 -7.20
C TRP A 228 -3.51 7.89 -7.89
N PHE A 229 -3.07 9.13 -7.61
CA PHE A 229 -1.86 9.71 -8.17
C PHE A 229 -0.61 8.95 -7.72
N VAL A 230 -0.46 8.71 -6.40
CA VAL A 230 0.67 7.94 -5.87
C VAL A 230 0.62 6.49 -6.38
N SER A 231 -0.58 5.92 -6.59
CA SER A 231 -0.74 4.57 -7.12
C SER A 231 -0.08 4.36 -8.49
N TRP A 232 0.02 5.41 -9.34
CA TRP A 232 0.69 5.32 -10.63
C TRP A 232 2.18 5.01 -10.50
N PHE A 233 2.86 5.61 -9.55
CA PHE A 233 4.30 5.44 -9.34
C PHE A 233 4.63 4.23 -8.46
N THR A 234 3.64 3.72 -7.72
CA THR A 234 3.78 2.67 -6.70
C THR A 234 3.02 1.40 -7.05
N PHE A 235 2.58 1.26 -8.31
CA PHE A 235 1.92 0.05 -8.82
C PHE A 235 0.70 -0.40 -8.01
N GLY A 236 -0.07 0.59 -7.48
CA GLY A 236 -1.31 0.36 -6.74
C GLY A 236 -1.20 0.54 -5.23
N GLU A 237 0.01 0.70 -4.65
CA GLU A 237 0.19 0.85 -3.20
C GLU A 237 -0.35 2.20 -2.66
N GLY A 238 -0.59 3.18 -3.53
CA GLY A 238 -1.24 4.45 -3.17
C GLY A 238 -2.69 4.32 -2.74
N TYR A 239 -3.38 3.17 -2.92
CA TYR A 239 -4.67 2.88 -2.28
C TYR A 239 -4.47 2.43 -0.85
N HIS A 240 -3.93 3.32 -0.03
CA HIS A 240 -3.30 3.00 1.24
C HIS A 240 -4.31 2.90 2.41
N ASN A 241 -5.41 3.66 2.36
CA ASN A 241 -6.48 3.55 3.35
C ASN A 241 -7.25 2.21 3.22
N TYR A 242 -7.48 1.75 1.97
CA TYR A 242 -8.00 0.41 1.76
C TYR A 242 -7.04 -0.65 2.28
N HIS A 243 -5.75 -0.51 1.95
CA HIS A 243 -4.72 -1.46 2.32
C HIS A 243 -4.56 -1.57 3.85
N HIS A 244 -4.49 -0.47 4.59
CA HIS A 244 -4.42 -0.49 6.06
C HIS A 244 -5.65 -1.15 6.69
N LYS A 245 -6.84 -0.93 6.13
CA LYS A 245 -8.07 -1.56 6.63
C LYS A 245 -8.14 -3.06 6.33
N PHE A 246 -7.63 -3.49 5.17
CA PHE A 246 -7.77 -4.85 4.64
C PHE A 246 -6.43 -5.40 4.13
N GLN A 247 -5.40 -5.35 4.95
CA GLN A 247 -4.01 -5.65 4.60
C GLN A 247 -3.78 -7.04 3.96
N TRP A 248 -4.68 -8.00 4.20
CA TRP A 248 -4.61 -9.34 3.66
C TRP A 248 -5.30 -9.52 2.29
N ASP A 249 -6.00 -8.50 1.78
CA ASP A 249 -6.57 -8.55 0.43
C ASP A 249 -5.44 -8.41 -0.61
N TYR A 250 -5.43 -9.29 -1.63
CA TYR A 250 -4.40 -9.21 -2.67
C TYR A 250 -4.52 -7.96 -3.56
N ARG A 251 -5.63 -7.21 -3.44
CA ARG A 251 -5.91 -5.98 -4.18
C ARG A 251 -5.77 -4.78 -3.26
N ASN A 252 -5.14 -3.72 -3.72
CA ASN A 252 -5.24 -2.42 -3.08
C ASN A 252 -6.28 -1.54 -3.81
N GLY A 253 -6.23 -1.51 -5.12
CA GLY A 253 -7.28 -0.90 -5.95
C GLY A 253 -8.47 -1.82 -6.15
N VAL A 254 -9.53 -1.68 -5.35
CA VAL A 254 -10.70 -2.59 -5.33
C VAL A 254 -11.48 -2.63 -6.63
N LYS A 255 -11.67 -1.47 -7.28
CA LYS A 255 -12.40 -1.39 -8.55
C LYS A 255 -11.58 -2.05 -9.66
N TRP A 256 -12.23 -2.75 -10.59
CA TRP A 256 -11.53 -3.48 -11.65
C TRP A 256 -10.60 -2.58 -12.48
N PHE A 257 -11.01 -1.34 -12.74
CA PHE A 257 -10.27 -0.33 -13.51
C PHE A 257 -9.31 0.52 -12.65
N ALA A 258 -9.29 0.37 -11.31
CA ALA A 258 -8.34 1.09 -10.47
C ALA A 258 -6.92 0.62 -10.80
N TYR A 259 -6.04 1.56 -11.09
CA TYR A 259 -4.67 1.27 -11.47
C TYR A 259 -3.92 0.56 -10.34
N ASP A 260 -3.81 -0.73 -10.46
CA ASP A 260 -3.12 -1.65 -9.56
C ASP A 260 -2.61 -2.83 -10.41
N PRO A 261 -1.50 -2.62 -11.17
CA PRO A 261 -0.96 -3.67 -12.03
C PRO A 261 -0.56 -4.92 -11.27
N SER A 262 -0.16 -4.79 -10.00
CA SER A 262 0.13 -5.94 -9.14
C SER A 262 -1.07 -6.88 -9.03
N LYS A 263 -2.29 -6.35 -8.76
CA LYS A 263 -3.51 -7.20 -8.72
C LYS A 263 -3.83 -7.84 -10.06
N TRP A 264 -3.61 -7.10 -11.17
CA TRP A 264 -3.91 -7.64 -12.50
C TRP A 264 -2.99 -8.79 -12.86
N ILE A 265 -1.68 -8.67 -12.55
CA ILE A 265 -0.70 -9.73 -12.78
C ILE A 265 -0.99 -10.93 -11.87
N ILE A 266 -1.20 -10.71 -10.57
CA ILE A 266 -1.55 -11.79 -9.62
C ILE A 266 -2.80 -12.53 -10.10
N LYS A 267 -3.86 -11.80 -10.51
CA LYS A 267 -5.09 -12.40 -11.01
C LYS A 267 -4.88 -13.10 -12.35
N GLY A 268 -4.13 -12.51 -13.28
CA GLY A 268 -3.79 -13.13 -14.56
C GLY A 268 -3.06 -14.47 -14.38
N LEU A 269 -2.04 -14.49 -13.54
CA LEU A 269 -1.30 -15.72 -13.21
C LEU A 269 -2.17 -16.77 -12.51
N SER A 270 -3.24 -16.39 -11.84
CA SER A 270 -4.15 -17.35 -11.21
C SER A 270 -5.00 -18.14 -12.22
N PHE A 271 -5.23 -17.62 -13.42
CA PHE A 271 -5.96 -18.35 -14.46
C PHE A 271 -5.18 -19.55 -15.00
N VAL A 272 -3.85 -19.50 -14.89
CA VAL A 272 -2.94 -20.60 -15.30
C VAL A 272 -2.38 -21.37 -14.10
N GLY A 273 -2.92 -21.15 -12.89
CA GLY A 273 -2.55 -21.88 -11.67
C GLY A 273 -1.19 -21.52 -11.06
N ILE A 274 -0.52 -20.49 -11.57
CA ILE A 274 0.79 -20.03 -11.05
C ILE A 274 0.63 -19.34 -9.70
N THR A 275 -0.39 -18.49 -9.55
CA THR A 275 -0.80 -17.93 -8.25
C THR A 275 -2.12 -18.56 -7.80
N TYR A 276 -2.25 -18.78 -6.50
CA TYR A 276 -3.43 -19.44 -5.93
C TYR A 276 -3.69 -18.94 -4.50
N ASP A 277 -4.79 -19.36 -3.90
CA ASP A 277 -5.21 -18.90 -2.56
C ASP A 277 -5.25 -17.37 -2.46
N LEU A 278 -5.84 -16.73 -3.48
CA LEU A 278 -5.98 -15.28 -3.52
C LEU A 278 -6.97 -14.82 -2.45
N LYS A 279 -6.47 -14.22 -1.40
CA LYS A 279 -7.33 -13.69 -0.32
C LYS A 279 -8.02 -12.41 -0.80
N GLN A 280 -9.31 -12.35 -0.55
CA GLN A 280 -10.15 -11.25 -1.02
C GLN A 280 -11.23 -10.92 -0.01
N VAL A 281 -11.35 -9.65 0.34
CA VAL A 281 -12.42 -9.15 1.19
C VAL A 281 -13.76 -9.22 0.45
N LYS A 282 -14.78 -9.74 1.12
CA LYS A 282 -16.12 -9.82 0.56
C LYS A 282 -16.72 -8.44 0.33
N GLN A 283 -17.50 -8.30 -0.75
CA GLN A 283 -18.02 -6.98 -1.18
C GLN A 283 -18.88 -6.31 -0.12
N HIS A 284 -19.72 -7.06 0.61
CA HIS A 284 -20.57 -6.48 1.67
C HIS A 284 -19.72 -5.87 2.80
N VAL A 285 -18.60 -6.49 3.18
CA VAL A 285 -17.68 -5.96 4.20
C VAL A 285 -17.05 -4.64 3.76
N ILE A 286 -16.68 -4.54 2.47
CA ILE A 286 -16.14 -3.31 1.90
C ILE A 286 -17.19 -2.19 1.94
N GLU A 287 -18.41 -2.45 1.49
CA GLU A 287 -19.49 -1.46 1.48
C GLU A 287 -19.92 -1.08 2.90
N GLN A 288 -19.91 -2.03 3.84
CA GLN A 288 -20.18 -1.77 5.25
C GLN A 288 -19.18 -0.78 5.86
N ASN A 289 -17.87 -1.01 5.63
CA ASN A 289 -16.86 -0.10 6.16
C ASN A 289 -16.97 1.31 5.55
N LYS A 290 -17.24 1.43 4.25
CA LYS A 290 -17.50 2.73 3.61
C LYS A 290 -18.68 3.47 4.25
N LEU A 291 -19.79 2.78 4.47
CA LEU A 291 -20.98 3.41 5.02
C LEU A 291 -20.80 3.73 6.51
N ASN A 292 -20.17 2.85 7.28
CA ASN A 292 -19.85 3.09 8.68
C ASN A 292 -18.93 4.31 8.84
N ASN A 293 -17.97 4.49 7.95
CA ASN A 293 -17.11 5.66 7.93
C ASN A 293 -17.89 6.96 7.68
N LEU A 294 -18.84 6.95 6.75
CA LEU A 294 -19.73 8.09 6.52
C LEU A 294 -20.68 8.35 7.70
N LYS A 295 -21.23 7.29 8.31
CA LYS A 295 -22.06 7.41 9.52
C LYS A 295 -21.25 8.05 10.65
N PHE A 296 -20.06 7.58 10.90
CA PHE A 296 -19.16 8.15 11.91
C PHE A 296 -18.94 9.65 11.66
N GLN A 297 -18.61 10.06 10.43
CA GLN A 297 -18.47 11.48 10.10
C GLN A 297 -19.72 12.29 10.37
N LEU A 298 -20.92 11.75 10.04
CA LEU A 298 -22.19 12.40 10.30
C LEU A 298 -22.43 12.58 11.81
N PHE A 299 -22.18 11.55 12.62
CA PHE A 299 -22.34 11.62 14.07
C PHE A 299 -21.33 12.57 14.74
N GLU A 300 -20.09 12.65 14.25
CA GLU A 300 -19.14 13.66 14.69
C GLU A 300 -19.61 15.09 14.36
N MET A 301 -20.24 15.28 13.21
CA MET A 301 -20.85 16.58 12.88
C MET A 301 -21.98 16.95 13.83
N PHE A 302 -22.77 16.00 14.33
CA PHE A 302 -23.81 16.29 15.34
C PHE A 302 -23.20 16.80 16.65
N LYS A 303 -22.05 16.29 17.10
CA LYS A 303 -21.41 16.77 18.34
C LYS A 303 -21.10 18.25 18.31
N THR A 304 -20.79 18.79 17.14
CA THR A 304 -20.42 20.22 16.93
C THR A 304 -21.54 21.07 16.35
N SER A 305 -22.77 20.54 16.24
CA SER A 305 -23.91 21.23 15.65
C SER A 305 -24.85 21.81 16.72
N SER A 306 -25.65 22.83 16.35
CA SER A 306 -26.70 23.36 17.20
C SER A 306 -27.77 22.30 17.51
N ASP A 307 -28.44 22.46 18.69
CA ASP A 307 -29.47 21.51 19.07
C ASP A 307 -30.63 21.43 18.09
N LYS A 308 -30.95 22.55 17.44
CA LYS A 308 -31.95 22.58 16.34
C LYS A 308 -31.59 21.62 15.21
N LEU A 309 -30.33 21.58 14.78
CA LEU A 309 -29.86 20.67 13.73
C LEU A 309 -29.83 19.22 14.19
N LYS A 310 -29.42 18.98 15.44
CA LYS A 310 -29.49 17.63 16.03
C LYS A 310 -30.93 17.11 16.01
N MET A 311 -31.88 17.87 16.53
CA MET A 311 -33.32 17.49 16.57
C MET A 311 -33.87 17.19 15.17
N MET A 312 -33.46 17.95 14.14
CA MET A 312 -33.96 17.75 12.75
C MET A 312 -33.46 16.46 12.10
N TYR A 313 -32.20 16.06 12.37
CA TYR A 313 -31.57 15.02 11.57
C TYR A 313 -31.18 13.77 12.34
N GLN A 314 -31.02 13.83 13.68
CA GLN A 314 -30.51 12.71 14.46
C GLN A 314 -31.40 11.46 14.37
N ASN A 315 -32.70 11.60 14.60
CA ASN A 315 -33.66 10.47 14.48
C ASN A 315 -33.64 9.82 13.10
N LYS A 316 -33.54 10.65 12.03
CA LYS A 316 -33.44 10.12 10.66
C LYS A 316 -32.11 9.39 10.46
N ALA A 317 -31.00 9.90 10.99
CA ALA A 317 -29.69 9.26 10.90
C ALA A 317 -29.65 7.91 11.63
N GLU A 318 -30.24 7.84 12.82
CA GLU A 318 -30.36 6.60 13.61
C GLU A 318 -31.18 5.55 12.86
N LYS A 319 -32.35 5.89 12.33
CA LYS A 319 -33.18 4.97 11.51
C LYS A 319 -32.44 4.47 10.25
N LEU A 320 -31.66 5.34 9.58
CA LEU A 320 -30.84 4.92 8.44
C LEU A 320 -29.69 4.02 8.87
N SER A 321 -29.13 4.23 10.06
CA SER A 321 -28.09 3.36 10.64
C SER A 321 -28.64 1.96 10.89
N GLU A 322 -29.75 1.85 11.63
CA GLU A 322 -30.41 0.56 11.89
C GLU A 322 -30.79 -0.19 10.63
N LYS A 323 -31.40 0.52 9.67
CA LYS A 323 -31.76 -0.04 8.37
C LYS A 323 -30.52 -0.57 7.62
N SER A 324 -29.42 0.15 7.65
CA SER A 324 -28.18 -0.27 6.99
C SER A 324 -27.59 -1.52 7.63
N GLU A 325 -27.59 -1.63 8.96
CA GLU A 325 -27.10 -2.78 9.70
C GLU A 325 -27.91 -4.04 9.39
N HIS A 326 -29.23 -3.90 9.38
CA HIS A 326 -30.13 -4.99 8.97
C HIS A 326 -29.87 -5.46 7.53
N LEU A 327 -29.70 -4.54 6.59
CA LEU A 327 -29.38 -4.89 5.20
C LEU A 327 -28.03 -5.59 5.06
N PHE A 328 -26.99 -5.18 5.82
CA PHE A 328 -25.70 -5.88 5.82
C PHE A 328 -25.79 -7.27 6.42
N TYR A 329 -26.56 -7.42 7.49
CA TYR A 329 -26.84 -8.73 8.05
C TYR A 329 -27.50 -9.66 7.02
N LEU A 330 -28.58 -9.22 6.38
CA LEU A 330 -29.25 -9.99 5.34
C LEU A 330 -28.34 -10.34 4.15
N TRP A 331 -27.49 -9.40 3.75
CA TRP A 331 -26.53 -9.66 2.67
C TRP A 331 -25.50 -10.70 3.07
N SER A 332 -24.98 -10.65 4.28
CA SER A 332 -24.00 -11.63 4.76
C SER A 332 -24.60 -13.04 4.85
N GLU A 333 -25.82 -13.16 5.39
CA GLU A 333 -26.58 -14.43 5.46
C GLU A 333 -26.83 -15.01 4.06
N MET A 334 -27.25 -14.16 3.15
CA MET A 334 -27.47 -14.57 1.76
C MET A 334 -26.16 -15.11 1.15
N GLU A 335 -25.02 -14.43 1.34
CA GLU A 335 -23.74 -14.91 0.81
C GLU A 335 -23.29 -16.23 1.41
N LEU A 336 -23.57 -16.49 2.70
CA LEU A 336 -23.28 -17.76 3.35
C LEU A 336 -24.12 -18.90 2.75
N LYS A 337 -25.44 -18.70 2.59
CA LYS A 337 -26.34 -19.68 1.97
C LYS A 337 -25.89 -20.05 0.56
N TYR A 338 -25.54 -19.06 -0.26
CA TYR A 338 -25.06 -19.33 -1.61
C TYR A 338 -23.69 -20.02 -1.63
N ALA A 339 -22.78 -19.67 -0.73
CA ALA A 339 -21.48 -20.32 -0.61
C ALA A 339 -21.64 -21.81 -0.26
N GLU A 340 -22.53 -22.14 0.68
CA GLU A 340 -22.86 -23.52 1.05
C GLU A 340 -23.45 -24.29 -0.14
N GLN A 341 -24.39 -23.70 -0.87
CA GLN A 341 -24.99 -24.35 -2.03
C GLN A 341 -23.99 -24.59 -3.16
N LEU A 342 -23.09 -23.64 -3.40
CA LEU A 342 -22.03 -23.77 -4.41
C LEU A 342 -21.01 -24.86 -4.04
N SER A 343 -20.71 -25.05 -2.76
CA SER A 343 -19.78 -26.10 -2.29
C SER A 343 -20.32 -27.53 -2.49
N LYS A 344 -21.65 -27.68 -2.54
CA LYS A 344 -22.34 -28.99 -2.76
C LYS A 344 -22.31 -29.48 -4.22
N GLY A 345 -21.69 -28.72 -5.15
CA GLY A 345 -21.38 -29.17 -6.52
C GLY A 345 -22.58 -29.52 -7.39
N THR A 346 -23.68 -28.76 -7.33
CA THR A 346 -24.89 -29.05 -8.11
C THR A 346 -24.77 -28.62 -9.56
N SER A 347 -25.41 -29.36 -10.50
CA SER A 347 -25.49 -29.02 -11.94
C SER A 347 -26.11 -27.65 -12.24
N LYS A 348 -26.67 -26.97 -11.23
CA LYS A 348 -27.34 -25.66 -11.30
C LYS A 348 -26.46 -24.48 -10.91
N ASN A 349 -25.14 -24.64 -10.80
CA ASN A 349 -24.24 -23.58 -10.32
C ASN A 349 -24.32 -22.27 -11.15
N LYS A 350 -24.56 -22.36 -12.45
CA LYS A 350 -24.67 -21.15 -13.32
C LYS A 350 -25.91 -20.31 -12.98
N GLU A 351 -27.07 -20.94 -12.79
CA GLU A 351 -28.31 -20.24 -12.40
C GLU A 351 -28.21 -19.70 -10.97
N LEU A 352 -27.60 -20.46 -10.07
CA LEU A 352 -27.36 -20.06 -8.69
C LEU A 352 -26.46 -18.80 -8.64
N MET A 353 -25.39 -18.74 -9.45
CA MET A 353 -24.51 -17.59 -9.56
C MET A 353 -25.25 -16.37 -10.11
N LYS A 354 -26.15 -16.54 -11.07
CA LYS A 354 -26.98 -15.46 -11.64
C LYS A 354 -27.90 -14.87 -10.57
N ARG A 355 -28.56 -15.72 -9.77
CA ARG A 355 -29.41 -15.30 -8.64
C ARG A 355 -28.60 -14.56 -7.57
N LEU A 356 -27.46 -15.09 -7.18
CA LEU A 356 -26.55 -14.43 -6.25
C LEU A 356 -26.16 -13.04 -6.75
N HIS A 357 -25.83 -12.91 -8.04
CA HIS A 357 -25.48 -11.62 -8.61
C HIS A 357 -26.65 -10.62 -8.58
N ALA A 358 -27.87 -11.08 -8.86
CA ALA A 358 -29.06 -10.24 -8.80
C ALA A 358 -29.37 -9.77 -7.37
N GLU A 359 -29.28 -10.65 -6.39
CA GLU A 359 -29.48 -10.33 -4.97
C GLU A 359 -28.42 -9.32 -4.48
N ARG A 360 -27.15 -9.54 -4.81
CA ARG A 360 -26.07 -8.60 -4.49
C ARG A 360 -26.35 -7.21 -5.06
N LYS A 361 -26.84 -7.13 -6.31
CA LYS A 361 -27.19 -5.87 -6.95
C LYS A 361 -28.32 -5.15 -6.21
N LYS A 362 -29.34 -5.89 -5.74
CA LYS A 362 -30.46 -5.37 -4.96
C LYS A 362 -30.01 -4.76 -3.63
N TYR A 363 -29.24 -5.51 -2.82
CA TYR A 363 -28.70 -5.00 -1.55
C TYR A 363 -27.80 -3.77 -1.76
N LYS A 364 -26.94 -3.83 -2.76
CA LYS A 364 -26.05 -2.71 -3.10
C LYS A 364 -26.84 -1.46 -3.50
N ALA A 365 -27.95 -1.58 -4.24
CA ALA A 365 -28.80 -0.45 -4.61
C ALA A 365 -29.47 0.19 -3.38
N GLN A 366 -30.00 -0.63 -2.45
CA GLN A 366 -30.62 -0.15 -1.23
C GLN A 366 -29.61 0.57 -0.30
N LEU A 367 -28.42 0.00 -0.14
CA LEU A 367 -27.35 0.61 0.65
C LEU A 367 -26.82 1.90 0.01
N ASN A 368 -26.78 1.97 -1.33
CA ASN A 368 -26.41 3.19 -2.03
C ASN A 368 -27.44 4.31 -1.82
N SER A 369 -28.74 4.00 -1.77
CA SER A 369 -29.76 4.98 -1.39
C SER A 369 -29.51 5.55 0.01
N ILE A 370 -29.27 4.69 1.01
CA ILE A 370 -28.93 5.12 2.37
C ILE A 370 -27.66 6.01 2.36
N ARG A 371 -26.64 5.62 1.62
CA ARG A 371 -25.41 6.41 1.48
C ARG A 371 -25.68 7.81 0.92
N ILE A 372 -26.52 7.92 -0.10
CA ILE A 372 -26.92 9.21 -0.68
C ILE A 372 -27.65 10.06 0.37
N ASP A 373 -28.58 9.48 1.13
CA ASP A 373 -29.30 10.17 2.20
C ASP A 373 -28.36 10.71 3.29
N VAL A 374 -27.36 9.91 3.72
CA VAL A 374 -26.33 10.33 4.66
C VAL A 374 -25.50 11.50 4.12
N ILE A 375 -25.05 11.42 2.86
CA ILE A 375 -24.27 12.50 2.21
C ILE A 375 -25.11 13.78 2.09
N ASN A 376 -26.38 13.67 1.74
CA ASN A 376 -27.29 14.82 1.64
C ASN A 376 -27.48 15.49 2.99
N MET A 377 -27.69 14.73 4.07
CA MET A 377 -27.76 15.27 5.43
C MET A 377 -26.48 16.03 5.81
N MET A 378 -25.31 15.41 5.58
CA MET A 378 -24.02 16.06 5.84
C MET A 378 -23.86 17.37 5.07
N THR A 379 -24.31 17.39 3.81
CA THR A 379 -24.22 18.58 2.94
C THR A 379 -25.13 19.70 3.43
N LEU A 380 -26.34 19.39 3.82
CA LEU A 380 -27.30 20.35 4.39
C LEU A 380 -26.80 20.93 5.69
N MET A 381 -26.28 20.10 6.59
CA MET A 381 -25.70 20.55 7.86
C MET A 381 -24.51 21.48 7.66
N LYS A 382 -23.62 21.18 6.68
CA LYS A 382 -22.49 22.06 6.34
C LYS A 382 -22.95 23.43 5.81
N ARG A 383 -24.00 23.47 4.98
CA ARG A 383 -24.58 24.71 4.44
C ARG A 383 -25.15 25.57 5.58
N GLN A 384 -25.94 24.97 6.44
CA GLN A 384 -26.56 25.68 7.57
C GLN A 384 -25.51 26.20 8.57
N LYS A 385 -24.46 25.43 8.85
CA LYS A 385 -23.34 25.89 9.71
C LYS A 385 -22.62 27.11 9.11
N ARG A 386 -22.41 27.14 7.79
CA ARG A 386 -21.83 28.30 7.09
C ARG A 386 -22.73 29.53 7.15
N GLN A 387 -24.05 29.37 7.00
CA GLN A 387 -25.00 30.48 7.13
C GLN A 387 -25.04 31.08 8.53
N SER A 388 -24.99 30.23 9.57
CA SER A 388 -24.93 30.69 10.97
C SER A 388 -23.63 31.35 11.39
N SER A 389 -22.52 31.15 10.64
CA SER A 389 -21.23 31.81 10.90
C SER A 389 -21.05 33.13 10.15
N LEU A 390 -22.00 33.52 9.30
CA LEU A 390 -22.03 34.79 8.56
C LEU A 390 -22.98 35.81 9.17
N ILE A 391 -23.72 35.42 10.21
CA ILE A 391 -24.59 36.25 11.08
C ILE A 391 -23.89 36.44 12.42
#